data_6067eb7e5692db7472a0ae35e601f37e
#
_entry.id   6067eb7e5692db7472a0ae35e601f37e
#
_cell.length_a   1.000
_cell.length_b   1.000
_cell.length_c   1.000
_cell.angle_alpha   90.00
_cell.angle_beta   90.00
_cell.angle_gamma   90.00
#
_symmetry.space_group_name_H-M   'P 1'
#
loop_
_entity.id
_entity.type
_entity.pdbx_description
1 polymer ?
#
loop_
_entity_poly.entity_id
_entity_poly.type
_entity_poly.pdbx_seq_one_letter_code
_entity_poly.pdbx_strand_id
1 'polypeptide(L)'
;QTFTWMIEGEVVHRDSLGNEQVIRPGQVNLMTAGRGIAHTEDSVVDGARLHAAQLWIALPEHERRREPAFQNHPDLPVVDVGGFHATVLAGSALGHVSPATVYTPLVGIDLTAAGAARAELPLQADFEYAALVLRGTATVGGAALAPGEWLYFAPGGEQLAVRCDAAAQLLLLGGLPLGEDILIWWNFVARTQAEMQAALDDWNAGRLAPVRAGSPAAALQAPTLQGTRLRG
;
A
#
# COMPACT_ATOMS: atom_id res chain seq x y z
N GLN A 1 -3.20 2.99 7.24
CA GLN A 1 -4.04 2.26 6.29
C GLN A 1 -3.25 1.11 5.68
N THR A 2 -3.91 0.01 5.36
CA THR A 2 -3.34 -1.09 4.57
C THR A 2 -3.94 -1.01 3.17
N PHE A 3 -3.09 -0.80 2.19
CA PHE A 3 -3.45 -0.63 0.78
C PHE A 3 -2.97 -1.86 0.00
N THR A 4 -3.89 -2.59 -0.62
CA THR A 4 -3.56 -3.78 -1.41
C THR A 4 -3.91 -3.53 -2.88
N TRP A 5 -2.89 -3.55 -3.74
CA TRP A 5 -3.02 -3.59 -5.20
C TRP A 5 -2.87 -5.02 -5.68
N MET A 6 -3.93 -5.61 -6.23
CA MET A 6 -3.92 -6.99 -6.71
C MET A 6 -3.46 -7.06 -8.16
N ILE A 7 -2.42 -7.85 -8.44
CA ILE A 7 -1.80 -8.00 -9.76
C ILE A 7 -2.15 -9.36 -10.36
N GLU A 8 -2.15 -10.42 -9.53
CA GLU A 8 -2.44 -11.79 -9.97
C GLU A 8 -2.97 -12.60 -8.78
N GLY A 9 -3.97 -13.45 -9.04
CA GLY A 9 -4.64 -14.24 -8.01
C GLY A 9 -5.77 -13.47 -7.32
N GLU A 10 -6.40 -14.10 -6.33
CA GLU A 10 -7.53 -13.57 -5.58
C GLU A 10 -7.38 -13.83 -4.09
N VAL A 11 -7.79 -12.86 -3.28
CA VAL A 11 -7.80 -12.94 -1.82
C VAL A 11 -9.16 -12.52 -1.29
N VAL A 12 -9.67 -13.22 -0.29
CA VAL A 12 -10.85 -12.80 0.48
C VAL A 12 -10.36 -12.03 1.71
N HIS A 13 -10.70 -10.76 1.77
CA HIS A 13 -10.58 -9.95 2.97
C HIS A 13 -11.83 -10.08 3.84
N ARG A 14 -11.64 -10.32 5.14
CA ARG A 14 -12.70 -10.27 6.16
C ARG A 14 -12.24 -9.44 7.33
N ASP A 15 -13.12 -8.63 7.92
CA ASP A 15 -12.74 -7.77 9.03
C ASP A 15 -13.75 -7.73 10.19
N SER A 16 -13.35 -7.07 11.27
CA SER A 16 -14.18 -6.91 12.46
C SER A 16 -15.35 -5.95 12.28
N LEU A 17 -15.42 -5.20 11.17
CA LEU A 17 -16.59 -4.40 10.81
C LEU A 17 -17.68 -5.25 10.16
N GLY A 18 -17.34 -6.47 9.75
CA GLY A 18 -18.23 -7.42 9.07
C GLY A 18 -18.15 -7.36 7.56
N ASN A 19 -17.12 -6.73 7.01
CA ASN A 19 -16.88 -6.80 5.58
C ASN A 19 -16.36 -8.19 5.19
N GLU A 20 -16.80 -8.67 4.02
CA GLU A 20 -16.24 -9.81 3.32
C GLU A 20 -16.13 -9.41 1.84
N GLN A 21 -14.90 -9.33 1.33
CA GLN A 21 -14.64 -8.83 -0.02
C GLN A 21 -13.56 -9.67 -0.70
N VAL A 22 -13.88 -10.24 -1.86
CA VAL A 22 -12.88 -10.80 -2.76
C VAL A 22 -12.22 -9.66 -3.53
N ILE A 23 -10.89 -9.54 -3.42
CA ILE A 23 -10.10 -8.65 -4.25
C ILE A 23 -9.54 -9.42 -5.44
N ARG A 24 -9.67 -8.87 -6.64
CA ARG A 24 -9.27 -9.45 -7.92
C ARG A 24 -8.18 -8.61 -8.60
N PRO A 25 -7.45 -9.18 -9.58
CA PRO A 25 -6.49 -8.43 -10.37
C PRO A 25 -7.08 -7.12 -10.93
N GLY A 26 -6.32 -6.05 -10.84
CA GLY A 26 -6.74 -4.71 -11.25
C GLY A 26 -7.59 -3.95 -10.24
N GLN A 27 -7.75 -4.47 -9.02
CA GLN A 27 -8.52 -3.85 -7.94
C GLN A 27 -7.65 -3.38 -6.79
N VAL A 28 -8.13 -2.38 -6.07
CA VAL A 28 -7.56 -1.89 -4.82
C VAL A 28 -8.50 -2.20 -3.66
N ASN A 29 -7.97 -2.81 -2.60
CA ASN A 29 -8.56 -2.76 -1.27
C ASN A 29 -7.80 -1.73 -0.41
N LEU A 30 -8.56 -0.93 0.33
CA LEU A 30 -8.02 0.03 1.27
C LEU A 30 -8.71 -0.10 2.62
N MET A 31 -8.01 -0.71 3.57
CA MET A 31 -8.43 -0.80 4.95
C MET A 31 -7.82 0.34 5.76
N THR A 32 -8.63 1.13 6.41
CA THR A 32 -8.21 2.15 7.38
C THR A 32 -8.36 1.57 8.78
N ALA A 33 -7.24 1.28 9.44
CA ALA A 33 -7.27 0.70 10.78
C ALA A 33 -7.74 1.72 11.83
N GLY A 34 -7.30 2.98 11.72
CA GLY A 34 -7.64 4.00 12.69
C GLY A 34 -7.30 3.56 14.11
N ARG A 35 -8.29 3.60 15.01
CA ARG A 35 -8.14 3.15 16.42
C ARG A 35 -8.05 1.62 16.61
N GLY A 36 -8.14 0.85 15.53
CA GLY A 36 -7.96 -0.60 15.53
C GLY A 36 -9.01 -1.35 14.70
N ILE A 37 -8.56 -2.34 13.95
CA ILE A 37 -9.37 -3.28 13.18
C ILE A 37 -8.66 -4.64 13.17
N ALA A 38 -9.41 -5.71 13.34
CA ALA A 38 -8.91 -7.05 13.10
C ALA A 38 -9.37 -7.51 11.72
N HIS A 39 -8.49 -8.20 10.98
CA HIS A 39 -8.82 -8.70 9.64
C HIS A 39 -8.11 -10.02 9.36
N THR A 40 -8.59 -10.72 8.34
CA THR A 40 -7.92 -11.85 7.70
C THR A 40 -7.88 -11.63 6.19
N GLU A 41 -6.87 -12.20 5.56
CA GLU A 41 -6.74 -12.27 4.10
C GLU A 41 -6.46 -13.74 3.74
N ASP A 42 -7.45 -14.39 3.16
CA ASP A 42 -7.40 -15.81 2.84
C ASP A 42 -7.34 -15.98 1.31
N SER A 43 -6.51 -16.88 0.81
CA SER A 43 -6.50 -17.22 -0.63
C SER A 43 -7.84 -17.84 -1.01
N VAL A 44 -8.41 -17.41 -2.15
CA VAL A 44 -9.67 -17.97 -2.66
C VAL A 44 -9.46 -19.42 -3.16
N VAL A 45 -8.29 -19.69 -3.74
CA VAL A 45 -7.91 -21.00 -4.26
C VAL A 45 -6.59 -21.42 -3.65
N ASP A 46 -6.58 -22.56 -2.98
CA ASP A 46 -5.37 -23.12 -2.39
C ASP A 46 -4.33 -23.45 -3.45
N GLY A 47 -3.09 -23.01 -3.19
CA GLY A 47 -1.95 -23.25 -4.08
C GLY A 47 -1.95 -22.38 -5.36
N ALA A 48 -2.93 -21.50 -5.55
CA ALA A 48 -2.90 -20.55 -6.64
C ALA A 48 -1.76 -19.53 -6.46
N ARG A 49 -1.21 -19.07 -7.59
CA ARG A 49 -0.21 -18.01 -7.56
C ARG A 49 -0.85 -16.70 -7.12
N LEU A 50 -0.23 -16.03 -6.18
CA LEU A 50 -0.62 -14.72 -5.71
C LEU A 50 0.51 -13.73 -5.97
N HIS A 51 0.21 -12.60 -6.62
CA HIS A 51 1.08 -11.45 -6.74
C HIS A 51 0.30 -10.18 -6.45
N ALA A 52 0.66 -9.51 -5.38
CA ALA A 52 0.06 -8.24 -4.97
C ALA A 52 1.14 -7.32 -4.39
N ALA A 53 0.92 -6.02 -4.45
CA ALA A 53 1.65 -5.05 -3.66
C ALA A 53 0.78 -4.63 -2.48
N GLN A 54 1.23 -4.93 -1.26
CA GLN A 54 0.59 -4.46 -0.04
C GLN A 54 1.46 -3.40 0.61
N LEU A 55 0.88 -2.23 0.81
CA LEU A 55 1.55 -1.04 1.28
C LEU A 55 0.89 -0.56 2.58
N TRP A 56 1.69 -0.01 3.47
CA TRP A 56 1.17 0.64 4.66
C TRP A 56 1.32 2.15 4.51
N ILE A 57 0.19 2.87 4.67
CA ILE A 57 0.13 4.32 4.65
C ILE A 57 -0.09 4.78 6.09
N ALA A 58 0.89 5.48 6.66
CA ALA A 58 0.76 6.04 7.99
C ALA A 58 -0.28 7.16 7.99
N LEU A 59 -1.16 7.15 9.00
CA LEU A 59 -2.10 8.24 9.21
C LEU A 59 -1.42 9.38 9.99
N PRO A 60 -1.67 10.65 9.66
CA PRO A 60 -1.18 11.78 10.45
C PRO A 60 -1.83 11.80 11.83
N GLU A 61 -1.23 12.51 12.81
CA GLU A 61 -1.65 12.50 14.21
C GLU A 61 -3.17 12.79 14.39
N HIS A 62 -3.72 13.74 13.63
CA HIS A 62 -5.13 14.12 13.75
C HIS A 62 -6.11 13.10 13.16
N GLU A 63 -5.64 12.12 12.37
CA GLU A 63 -6.46 11.09 11.71
C GLU A 63 -6.22 9.68 12.26
N ARG A 64 -5.13 9.44 12.96
CA ARG A 64 -4.74 8.07 13.36
C ARG A 64 -5.68 7.38 14.34
N ARG A 65 -6.54 8.14 15.02
CA ARG A 65 -7.54 7.59 15.97
C ARG A 65 -8.96 7.61 15.42
N ARG A 66 -9.10 7.79 14.12
CA ARG A 66 -10.41 7.76 13.45
C ARG A 66 -11.09 6.40 13.56
N GLU A 67 -12.37 6.37 13.23
CA GLU A 67 -13.10 5.11 13.07
C GLU A 67 -12.46 4.24 12.00
N PRO A 68 -12.36 2.92 12.20
CA PRO A 68 -11.92 2.00 11.17
C PRO A 68 -12.90 2.00 9.98
N ALA A 69 -12.37 1.76 8.79
CA ALA A 69 -13.15 1.74 7.55
C ALA A 69 -12.53 0.77 6.54
N PHE A 70 -13.34 0.33 5.58
CA PHE A 70 -12.90 -0.51 4.47
C PHE A 70 -13.49 -0.01 3.15
N GLN A 71 -12.69 -0.07 2.09
CA GLN A 71 -13.07 0.31 0.73
C GLN A 71 -12.53 -0.74 -0.24
N ASN A 72 -13.32 -1.08 -1.26
CA ASN A 72 -12.87 -1.82 -2.44
C ASN A 72 -13.12 -0.95 -3.66
N HIS A 73 -12.13 -0.83 -4.53
CA HIS A 73 -12.18 -0.05 -5.76
C HIS A 73 -11.90 -0.98 -6.94
N PRO A 74 -12.95 -1.50 -7.60
CA PRO A 74 -12.79 -2.36 -8.77
C PRO A 74 -12.42 -1.58 -10.03
N ASP A 75 -12.78 -0.31 -10.09
CA ASP A 75 -12.55 0.57 -11.24
C ASP A 75 -11.63 1.73 -10.83
N LEU A 76 -10.48 1.82 -11.48
CA LEU A 76 -9.49 2.85 -11.26
C LEU A 76 -9.23 3.63 -12.54
N PRO A 77 -8.87 4.91 -12.47
CA PRO A 77 -8.50 5.68 -13.65
C PRO A 77 -7.24 5.12 -14.33
N VAL A 78 -7.31 4.92 -15.64
CA VAL A 78 -6.19 4.46 -16.47
C VAL A 78 -5.92 5.51 -17.54
N VAL A 79 -4.64 5.83 -17.73
CA VAL A 79 -4.16 6.83 -18.69
C VAL A 79 -3.02 6.24 -19.51
N ASP A 80 -3.07 6.39 -20.82
CA ASP A 80 -1.97 6.01 -21.70
C ASP A 80 -0.93 7.14 -21.77
N VAL A 81 0.31 6.85 -21.43
CA VAL A 81 1.43 7.79 -21.46
C VAL A 81 2.71 7.13 -21.96
N GLY A 82 3.21 7.57 -23.12
CA GLY A 82 4.50 7.12 -23.65
C GLY A 82 4.63 5.61 -23.87
N GLY A 83 3.52 4.91 -24.14
CA GLY A 83 3.46 3.45 -24.30
C GLY A 83 3.22 2.68 -22.99
N PHE A 84 3.13 3.36 -21.86
CA PHE A 84 2.65 2.77 -20.59
C PHE A 84 1.15 2.98 -20.43
N HIS A 85 0.47 1.97 -19.89
CA HIS A 85 -0.82 2.11 -19.24
C HIS A 85 -0.55 2.47 -17.78
N ALA A 86 -0.90 3.70 -17.38
CA ALA A 86 -0.74 4.22 -16.03
C ALA A 86 -2.06 4.12 -15.28
N THR A 87 -2.17 3.23 -14.29
CA THR A 87 -3.34 3.15 -13.40
C THR A 87 -3.10 4.01 -12.18
N VAL A 88 -3.97 4.99 -11.92
CA VAL A 88 -3.88 5.88 -10.75
C VAL A 88 -4.51 5.16 -9.55
N LEU A 89 -3.67 4.59 -8.70
CA LEU A 89 -4.05 3.75 -7.57
C LEU A 89 -4.53 4.56 -6.36
N ALA A 90 -3.86 5.68 -6.08
CA ALA A 90 -4.17 6.56 -4.95
C ALA A 90 -3.77 8.00 -5.28
N GLY A 91 -4.45 8.97 -4.65
CA GLY A 91 -4.19 10.39 -4.84
C GLY A 91 -4.51 10.89 -6.24
N SER A 92 -3.74 11.84 -6.74
CA SER A 92 -3.96 12.49 -8.05
C SER A 92 -2.70 12.43 -8.90
N ALA A 93 -2.82 11.97 -10.15
CA ALA A 93 -1.73 11.93 -11.11
C ALA A 93 -2.27 12.04 -12.55
N LEU A 94 -1.48 12.58 -13.47
CA LEU A 94 -1.78 12.61 -14.91
C LEU A 94 -3.17 13.20 -15.24
N GLY A 95 -3.64 14.15 -14.44
CA GLY A 95 -4.97 14.78 -14.60
C GLY A 95 -6.15 13.96 -14.07
N HIS A 96 -5.91 12.86 -13.38
CA HIS A 96 -6.92 11.97 -12.82
C HIS A 96 -6.79 11.82 -11.32
N VAL A 97 -7.91 11.52 -10.65
CA VAL A 97 -8.00 11.32 -9.19
C VAL A 97 -8.49 9.91 -8.90
N SER A 98 -7.76 9.17 -8.10
CA SER A 98 -8.18 7.86 -7.60
C SER A 98 -9.37 7.98 -6.64
N PRO A 99 -10.33 7.04 -6.67
CA PRO A 99 -11.42 7.01 -5.70
C PRO A 99 -10.98 6.58 -4.29
N ALA A 100 -9.77 6.04 -4.12
CA ALA A 100 -9.26 5.57 -2.83
C ALA A 100 -9.05 6.74 -1.86
N THR A 101 -9.75 6.72 -0.71
CA THR A 101 -9.70 7.81 0.28
C THR A 101 -8.43 7.74 1.10
N VAL A 102 -7.53 8.68 0.89
CA VAL A 102 -6.28 8.85 1.66
C VAL A 102 -6.36 10.12 2.51
N TYR A 103 -5.55 10.21 3.56
CA TYR A 103 -5.63 11.28 4.57
C TYR A 103 -4.39 12.17 4.62
N THR A 104 -3.46 11.93 3.71
CA THR A 104 -2.28 12.78 3.46
C THR A 104 -2.14 12.98 1.96
N PRO A 105 -1.55 14.08 1.50
CA PRO A 105 -1.20 14.24 0.09
C PRO A 105 -0.21 13.15 -0.32
N LEU A 106 -0.66 12.24 -1.19
CA LEU A 106 0.16 11.15 -1.72
C LEU A 106 -0.31 10.73 -3.12
N VAL A 107 0.49 9.92 -3.77
CA VAL A 107 0.21 9.36 -5.09
C VAL A 107 0.71 7.91 -5.17
N GLY A 108 -0.06 7.08 -5.83
CA GLY A 108 0.33 5.73 -6.23
C GLY A 108 -0.07 5.50 -7.68
N ILE A 109 0.88 5.04 -8.51
CA ILE A 109 0.65 4.74 -9.92
C ILE A 109 1.24 3.37 -10.21
N ASP A 110 0.48 2.50 -10.89
CA ASP A 110 1.00 1.31 -11.55
C ASP A 110 1.24 1.63 -13.03
N LEU A 111 2.46 1.40 -13.49
CA LEU A 111 2.86 1.60 -14.88
C LEU A 111 3.11 0.25 -15.52
N THR A 112 2.29 -0.13 -16.49
CA THR A 112 2.42 -1.40 -17.22
C THR A 112 2.67 -1.14 -18.70
N ALA A 113 3.66 -1.80 -19.27
CA ALA A 113 3.96 -1.77 -20.70
C ALA A 113 4.01 -3.18 -21.27
N ALA A 114 3.38 -3.41 -22.43
CA ALA A 114 3.45 -4.69 -23.15
C ALA A 114 4.70 -4.83 -24.04
N GLY A 115 5.44 -3.75 -24.24
CA GLY A 115 6.65 -3.68 -25.07
C GLY A 115 7.50 -2.48 -24.68
N ALA A 116 8.31 -2.00 -25.62
CA ALA A 116 9.12 -0.81 -25.39
C ALA A 116 8.23 0.42 -25.12
N ALA A 117 8.54 1.18 -24.06
CA ALA A 117 7.82 2.36 -23.66
C ALA A 117 8.78 3.41 -23.08
N ARG A 118 8.39 4.69 -23.20
CA ARG A 118 9.14 5.81 -22.64
C ARG A 118 8.20 6.96 -22.27
N ALA A 119 8.28 7.41 -21.03
CA ALA A 119 7.49 8.53 -20.53
C ALA A 119 8.34 9.49 -19.69
N GLU A 120 7.95 10.76 -19.69
CA GLU A 120 8.36 11.76 -18.70
C GLU A 120 7.14 12.05 -17.83
N LEU A 121 7.19 11.58 -16.57
CA LEU A 121 6.09 11.71 -15.63
C LEU A 121 6.23 13.02 -14.85
N PRO A 122 5.20 13.88 -14.79
CA PRO A 122 5.24 15.05 -13.93
C PRO A 122 5.24 14.64 -12.45
N LEU A 123 6.08 15.25 -11.65
CA LEU A 123 6.19 15.07 -10.21
C LEU A 123 5.76 16.33 -9.48
N GLN A 124 5.31 16.20 -8.24
CA GLN A 124 5.16 17.30 -7.31
C GLN A 124 6.49 17.52 -6.58
N ALA A 125 7.05 18.72 -6.67
CA ALA A 125 8.40 19.01 -6.19
C ALA A 125 8.57 18.86 -4.66
N ASP A 126 7.49 18.97 -3.90
CA ASP A 126 7.46 18.82 -2.45
C ASP A 126 7.24 17.37 -1.98
N PHE A 127 7.00 16.42 -2.93
CA PHE A 127 6.85 15.00 -2.61
C PHE A 127 8.20 14.28 -2.64
N GLU A 128 8.34 13.30 -1.77
CA GLU A 128 9.29 12.22 -1.93
C GLU A 128 8.68 11.09 -2.76
N TYR A 129 9.52 10.32 -3.47
CA TYR A 129 9.04 9.24 -4.32
C TYR A 129 9.86 7.96 -4.16
N ALA A 130 9.23 6.85 -4.46
CA ALA A 130 9.91 5.56 -4.67
C ALA A 130 9.35 4.89 -5.93
N ALA A 131 10.24 4.37 -6.77
CA ALA A 131 9.88 3.52 -7.90
C ALA A 131 10.32 2.08 -7.62
N LEU A 132 9.42 1.11 -7.75
CA LEU A 132 9.65 -0.32 -7.54
C LEU A 132 9.33 -1.10 -8.81
N VAL A 133 10.28 -1.85 -9.35
CA VAL A 133 10.01 -2.75 -10.49
C VAL A 133 9.41 -4.07 -9.98
N LEU A 134 8.26 -4.45 -10.53
CA LEU A 134 7.52 -5.67 -10.20
C LEU A 134 7.79 -6.79 -11.21
N ARG A 135 7.85 -6.44 -12.51
CA ARG A 135 8.09 -7.38 -13.62
C ARG A 135 8.93 -6.71 -14.71
N GLY A 136 9.71 -7.51 -15.42
CA GLY A 136 10.61 -7.00 -16.48
C GLY A 136 11.76 -6.17 -15.92
N THR A 137 12.28 -5.26 -16.72
CA THR A 137 13.33 -4.31 -16.34
C THR A 137 12.96 -2.91 -16.80
N ALA A 138 13.30 -1.89 -16.03
CA ALA A 138 13.05 -0.50 -16.40
C ALA A 138 14.26 0.38 -16.05
N THR A 139 14.41 1.49 -16.79
CA THR A 139 15.30 2.58 -16.39
C THR A 139 14.46 3.70 -15.82
N VAL A 140 14.74 4.10 -14.59
CA VAL A 140 13.98 5.12 -13.83
C VAL A 140 14.96 6.18 -13.35
N GLY A 141 14.77 7.44 -13.75
CA GLY A 141 15.69 8.52 -13.41
C GLY A 141 17.14 8.27 -13.82
N GLY A 142 17.36 7.50 -14.90
CA GLY A 142 18.67 7.11 -15.39
C GLY A 142 19.26 5.84 -14.78
N ALA A 143 18.69 5.29 -13.69
CA ALA A 143 19.12 4.04 -13.07
C ALA A 143 18.37 2.85 -13.68
N ALA A 144 19.09 1.79 -14.04
CA ALA A 144 18.49 0.52 -14.47
C ALA A 144 18.08 -0.30 -13.24
N LEU A 145 16.83 -0.78 -13.24
CA LEU A 145 16.24 -1.55 -12.15
C LEU A 145 15.71 -2.89 -12.67
N ALA A 146 15.90 -3.95 -11.88
CA ALA A 146 15.38 -5.29 -12.07
C ALA A 146 14.17 -5.56 -11.11
N PRO A 147 13.42 -6.67 -11.30
CA PRO A 147 12.31 -7.00 -10.41
C PRO A 147 12.75 -7.11 -8.94
N GLY A 148 12.01 -6.44 -8.07
CA GLY A 148 12.29 -6.34 -6.63
C GLY A 148 13.26 -5.22 -6.26
N GLU A 149 13.90 -4.58 -7.23
CA GLU A 149 14.71 -3.38 -6.97
C GLU A 149 13.85 -2.12 -6.96
N TRP A 150 14.22 -1.18 -6.11
CA TRP A 150 13.55 0.09 -5.98
C TRP A 150 14.55 1.24 -5.86
N LEU A 151 14.08 2.43 -6.20
CA LEU A 151 14.87 3.66 -6.14
C LEU A 151 14.06 4.75 -5.43
N TYR A 152 14.68 5.40 -4.46
CA TYR A 152 14.11 6.52 -3.72
C TYR A 152 14.58 7.85 -4.31
N PHE A 153 13.68 8.81 -4.34
CA PHE A 153 13.92 10.20 -4.76
C PHE A 153 13.49 11.15 -3.64
N ALA A 154 14.42 11.97 -3.18
CA ALA A 154 14.12 13.07 -2.27
C ALA A 154 13.26 14.16 -2.95
N PRO A 155 12.54 14.98 -2.17
CA PRO A 155 11.85 16.14 -2.73
C PRO A 155 12.75 17.05 -3.57
N GLY A 156 12.15 17.75 -4.54
CA GLY A 156 12.84 18.72 -5.42
C GLY A 156 12.77 18.37 -6.91
N GLY A 157 12.34 17.16 -7.27
CA GLY A 157 12.15 16.78 -8.67
C GLY A 157 10.79 17.21 -9.21
N GLU A 158 10.74 17.70 -10.45
CA GLU A 158 9.50 18.08 -11.13
C GLU A 158 9.11 17.08 -12.23
N GLN A 159 10.03 16.22 -12.65
CA GLN A 159 9.82 15.23 -13.70
C GLN A 159 10.63 13.96 -13.43
N LEU A 160 10.10 12.83 -13.86
CA LEU A 160 10.77 11.53 -13.79
C LEU A 160 10.73 10.82 -15.14
N ALA A 161 11.91 10.61 -15.72
CA ALA A 161 12.06 9.80 -16.91
C ALA A 161 11.93 8.30 -16.56
N VAL A 162 11.03 7.60 -17.23
CA VAL A 162 10.83 6.16 -17.12
C VAL A 162 10.86 5.53 -18.50
N ARG A 163 11.61 4.43 -18.66
CA ARG A 163 11.63 3.68 -19.92
C ARG A 163 11.82 2.18 -19.68
N CYS A 164 11.30 1.39 -20.60
CA CYS A 164 11.62 -0.03 -20.72
C CYS A 164 11.79 -0.39 -22.19
N ASP A 165 12.60 -1.42 -22.49
CA ASP A 165 12.87 -1.87 -23.86
C ASP A 165 12.02 -3.12 -24.21
N ALA A 166 11.33 -3.70 -23.22
CA ALA A 166 10.43 -4.84 -23.34
C ALA A 166 9.29 -4.71 -22.32
N ALA A 167 8.39 -5.70 -22.28
CA ALA A 167 7.29 -5.72 -21.31
C ALA A 167 7.80 -5.53 -19.86
N ALA A 168 7.18 -4.59 -19.14
CA ALA A 168 7.57 -4.27 -17.77
C ALA A 168 6.35 -3.78 -16.96
N GLN A 169 6.45 -3.91 -15.64
CA GLN A 169 5.50 -3.35 -14.67
C GLN A 169 6.27 -2.77 -13.49
N LEU A 170 5.93 -1.56 -13.10
CA LEU A 170 6.53 -0.89 -11.95
C LEU A 170 5.50 -0.01 -11.22
N LEU A 171 5.71 0.15 -9.92
CA LEU A 171 4.98 1.11 -9.10
C LEU A 171 5.79 2.40 -8.95
N LEU A 172 5.12 3.53 -9.06
CA LEU A 172 5.60 4.83 -8.61
C LEU A 172 4.73 5.27 -7.43
N LEU A 173 5.35 5.40 -6.28
CA LEU A 173 4.72 5.80 -5.02
C LEU A 173 5.33 7.12 -4.57
N GLY A 174 4.53 8.02 -4.04
CA GLY A 174 5.05 9.29 -3.55
C GLY A 174 4.08 9.99 -2.60
N GLY A 175 4.56 11.01 -1.91
CA GLY A 175 3.76 11.83 -1.02
C GLY A 175 4.58 12.88 -0.30
N LEU A 176 3.88 13.79 0.37
CA LEU A 176 4.54 14.70 1.31
C LEU A 176 5.24 13.89 2.41
N PRO A 177 6.50 14.21 2.76
CA PRO A 177 7.13 13.64 3.94
C PRO A 177 6.23 13.79 5.17
N LEU A 178 5.98 12.71 5.89
CA LEU A 178 5.05 12.73 7.02
C LEU A 178 5.52 13.64 8.16
N GLY A 179 6.84 13.78 8.35
CA GLY A 179 7.43 14.64 9.38
C GLY A 179 7.19 14.18 10.81
N GLU A 180 6.76 12.94 11.00
CA GLU A 180 6.48 12.34 12.31
C GLU A 180 7.22 11.00 12.44
N ASP A 181 7.75 10.71 13.62
CA ASP A 181 8.35 9.40 13.94
C ASP A 181 7.29 8.33 14.02
N ILE A 182 7.51 7.21 13.33
CA ILE A 182 6.61 6.07 13.26
C ILE A 182 7.27 4.85 13.88
N LEU A 183 6.61 4.26 14.88
CA LEU A 183 6.99 2.97 15.42
C LEU A 183 6.13 1.88 14.80
N ILE A 184 6.77 0.82 14.33
CA ILE A 184 6.11 -0.35 13.76
C ILE A 184 6.56 -1.59 14.54
N TRP A 185 5.61 -2.38 14.97
CA TRP A 185 5.87 -3.68 15.58
C TRP A 185 4.77 -4.65 15.22
N TRP A 186 5.15 -5.79 14.62
CA TRP A 186 4.22 -6.79 14.12
C TRP A 186 3.14 -6.15 13.21
N ASN A 187 1.87 -6.08 13.64
CA ASN A 187 0.77 -5.48 12.88
C ASN A 187 0.27 -4.15 13.48
N PHE A 188 1.09 -3.48 14.28
CA PHE A 188 0.74 -2.22 14.92
C PHE A 188 1.65 -1.08 14.48
N VAL A 189 1.03 0.10 14.40
CA VAL A 189 1.70 1.39 14.16
C VAL A 189 1.37 2.31 15.34
N ALA A 190 2.40 2.90 15.94
CA ALA A 190 2.27 3.80 17.08
C ALA A 190 3.26 4.97 16.96
N ARG A 191 3.17 5.94 17.87
CA ARG A 191 4.12 7.05 18.00
C ARG A 191 5.03 6.88 19.19
N THR A 192 4.62 6.10 20.19
CA THR A 192 5.40 5.87 21.41
C THR A 192 5.45 4.39 21.78
N GLN A 193 6.50 4.02 22.52
CA GLN A 193 6.66 2.68 23.06
C GLN A 193 5.46 2.28 23.96
N ALA A 194 4.93 3.23 24.73
CA ALA A 194 3.79 2.98 25.62
C ALA A 194 2.48 2.67 24.83
N GLU A 195 2.23 3.40 23.73
CA GLU A 195 1.10 3.10 22.84
C GLU A 195 1.26 1.72 22.19
N MET A 196 2.48 1.38 21.76
CA MET A 196 2.76 0.07 21.18
C MET A 196 2.50 -1.06 22.18
N GLN A 197 2.98 -0.91 23.44
CA GLN A 197 2.72 -1.90 24.49
C GLN A 197 1.22 -2.04 24.79
N ALA A 198 0.49 -0.93 24.86
CA ALA A 198 -0.96 -0.96 25.07
C ALA A 198 -1.68 -1.70 23.95
N ALA A 199 -1.31 -1.47 22.68
CA ALA A 199 -1.90 -2.16 21.55
C ALA A 199 -1.64 -3.67 21.59
N LEU A 200 -0.43 -4.10 21.97
CA LEU A 200 -0.09 -5.52 22.16
C LEU A 200 -0.92 -6.15 23.29
N ASP A 201 -1.03 -5.46 24.42
CA ASP A 201 -1.79 -5.94 25.58
C ASP A 201 -3.29 -6.05 25.25
N ASP A 202 -3.83 -5.09 24.50
CA ASP A 202 -5.23 -5.09 24.05
C ASP A 202 -5.52 -6.24 23.10
N TRP A 203 -4.63 -6.48 22.14
CA TRP A 203 -4.76 -7.58 21.19
C TRP A 203 -4.67 -8.94 21.89
N ASN A 204 -3.60 -9.18 22.65
CA ASN A 204 -3.36 -10.47 23.30
C ASN A 204 -4.41 -10.78 24.39
N ALA A 205 -5.07 -9.77 24.94
CA ALA A 205 -6.20 -9.93 25.86
C ALA A 205 -7.56 -10.04 25.15
N GLY A 206 -7.62 -10.01 23.81
CA GLY A 206 -8.85 -10.10 23.04
C GLY A 206 -9.78 -8.90 23.20
N ARG A 207 -9.24 -7.72 23.48
CA ARG A 207 -10.05 -6.49 23.63
C ARG A 207 -10.46 -5.83 22.32
N LEU A 208 -9.81 -6.17 21.20
CA LEU A 208 -10.27 -5.76 19.87
C LEU A 208 -11.43 -6.65 19.42
N ALA A 209 -12.38 -6.06 18.69
CA ALA A 209 -13.47 -6.82 18.11
C ALA A 209 -12.91 -7.92 17.17
N PRO A 210 -13.35 -9.18 17.31
CA PRO A 210 -12.87 -10.26 16.47
C PRO A 210 -13.41 -10.13 15.04
N VAL A 211 -12.71 -10.73 14.09
CA VAL A 211 -13.25 -10.93 12.73
C VAL A 211 -14.51 -11.78 12.84
N ARG A 212 -15.61 -11.33 12.22
CA ARG A 212 -16.87 -12.07 12.22
C ARG A 212 -16.73 -13.37 11.42
N ALA A 213 -17.55 -14.37 11.75
CA ALA A 213 -17.45 -15.73 11.26
C ALA A 213 -17.24 -15.85 9.74
N GLY A 214 -16.40 -16.79 9.31
CA GLY A 214 -16.11 -17.11 7.91
C GLY A 214 -14.64 -17.34 7.59
N SER A 215 -13.71 -16.84 8.41
CA SER A 215 -12.31 -17.20 8.25
C SER A 215 -11.98 -18.47 9.03
N PRO A 216 -11.27 -19.45 8.43
CA PRO A 216 -10.75 -20.62 9.15
C PRO A 216 -9.54 -20.26 10.04
N ALA A 217 -8.99 -19.05 9.90
CA ALA A 217 -7.78 -18.64 10.61
C ALA A 217 -8.08 -18.36 12.08
N ALA A 218 -7.28 -18.94 12.98
CA ALA A 218 -7.25 -18.55 14.38
C ALA A 218 -6.53 -17.21 14.55
N ALA A 219 -6.92 -16.43 15.56
CA ALA A 219 -6.20 -15.20 15.89
C ALA A 219 -4.74 -15.51 16.26
N LEU A 220 -3.82 -14.84 15.60
CA LEU A 220 -2.40 -14.94 15.88
C LEU A 220 -2.08 -14.19 17.17
N GLN A 221 -1.20 -14.74 18.00
CA GLN A 221 -0.70 -14.04 19.17
C GLN A 221 0.40 -13.04 18.76
N ALA A 222 0.28 -11.80 19.19
CA ALA A 222 1.29 -10.80 18.91
C ALA A 222 2.55 -11.06 19.76
N PRO A 223 3.76 -10.96 19.17
CA PRO A 223 5.02 -11.12 19.90
C PRO A 223 5.22 -9.96 20.89
N THR A 224 5.74 -10.28 22.08
CA THR A 224 6.02 -9.30 23.12
C THR A 224 7.25 -8.46 22.78
N LEU A 225 7.32 -7.22 23.27
CA LEU A 225 8.49 -6.36 23.07
C LEU A 225 9.75 -6.80 23.85
N GLN A 226 9.60 -7.52 24.99
CA GLN A 226 10.66 -8.13 25.83
C GLN A 226 12.02 -7.40 25.82
N GLY A 227 12.04 -6.14 26.28
CA GLY A 227 13.28 -5.35 26.34
C GLY A 227 13.71 -4.70 25.01
N THR A 228 12.95 -4.90 23.95
CA THR A 228 13.18 -4.24 22.67
C THR A 228 12.77 -2.78 22.77
N ARG A 229 13.69 -1.87 22.44
CA ARG A 229 13.42 -0.44 22.29
C ARG A 229 13.19 -0.14 20.82
N LEU A 230 11.98 0.25 20.49
CA LEU A 230 11.63 0.69 19.12
C LEU A 230 12.20 2.09 18.85
N ARG A 231 12.58 2.33 17.60
CA ARG A 231 13.05 3.63 17.11
C ARG A 231 12.30 3.91 15.80
N GLY A 232 11.82 5.13 15.65
CA GLY A 232 11.28 5.68 14.41
C GLY A 232 12.35 6.32 13.55
#